data_dfc25bda6f74e53127598832d24e930f
#
_entry.id   dfc25bda6f74e53127598832d24e930f
#
_cell.length_a   1.000
_cell.length_b   1.000
_cell.length_c   1.000
_cell.angle_alpha   90.00
_cell.angle_beta   90.00
_cell.angle_gamma   90.00
#
_symmetry.space_group_name_H-M   'P 1'
#
loop_
_entity.id
_entity.type
_entity.pdbx_description
1 polymer ?
#
loop_
_entity_poly.entity_id
_entity_poly.type
_entity_poly.pdbx_seq_one_letter_code
_entity_poly.pdbx_strand_id
1 'polypeptide(L)'
;MMPADHSPSAPSWRRVEIALIGTARRLRYAFDHRLAELDLNLNQASLLAFVNDFGGTNQTELAELVGVGRASCGAMIDQLEARGLVTRNPDPHDRRVWLVGITDEGSALVQRFYAVDECFRQEIRHGISREERQQLAALLERLGTNVDAILQTPNPQEKSSVSGRSE
;
A
#
# COMPACT_ATOMS: atom_id res chain seq x y z
N MET A 1 -11.03 8.62 -33.34
CA MET A 1 -11.88 9.45 -32.46
C MET A 1 -11.63 8.95 -31.04
N MET A 2 -10.93 9.73 -30.19
CA MET A 2 -10.72 9.32 -28.80
C MET A 2 -12.06 9.18 -28.08
N PRO A 3 -12.23 8.17 -27.21
CA PRO A 3 -13.45 8.05 -26.42
C PRO A 3 -13.70 9.33 -25.62
N ALA A 4 -14.95 9.77 -25.55
CA ALA A 4 -15.35 11.04 -24.90
C ALA A 4 -14.89 11.16 -23.43
N ASP A 5 -14.64 10.03 -22.77
CA ASP A 5 -14.23 9.95 -21.37
C ASP A 5 -12.76 10.34 -21.11
N HIS A 6 -11.92 10.40 -22.14
CA HIS A 6 -10.50 10.79 -22.06
C HIS A 6 -10.24 12.25 -22.44
N SER A 7 -11.26 13.01 -22.82
CA SER A 7 -11.12 14.43 -23.14
C SER A 7 -10.75 15.22 -21.89
N PRO A 8 -9.74 16.14 -21.95
CA PRO A 8 -9.44 17.06 -20.85
C PRO A 8 -10.64 17.91 -20.39
N SER A 9 -11.59 18.14 -21.29
CA SER A 9 -12.82 18.89 -21.03
C SER A 9 -13.98 18.05 -20.50
N ALA A 10 -13.83 16.71 -20.38
CA ALA A 10 -14.87 15.85 -19.84
C ALA A 10 -15.12 16.14 -18.38
N PRO A 11 -16.37 16.09 -17.88
CA PRO A 11 -16.70 16.25 -16.47
C PRO A 11 -15.90 15.29 -15.58
N SER A 12 -15.58 15.70 -14.35
CA SER A 12 -14.76 14.93 -13.41
C SER A 12 -15.30 13.52 -13.14
N TRP A 13 -16.65 13.35 -13.11
CA TRP A 13 -17.27 12.05 -12.88
C TRP A 13 -17.08 11.04 -14.03
N ARG A 14 -16.69 11.49 -15.25
CA ARG A 14 -16.28 10.61 -16.36
C ARG A 14 -14.81 10.24 -16.34
N ARG A 15 -14.04 10.83 -15.44
CA ARG A 15 -12.60 10.63 -15.32
C ARG A 15 -12.22 10.17 -13.90
N VAL A 16 -13.14 9.46 -13.23
CA VAL A 16 -12.98 9.03 -11.84
C VAL A 16 -11.71 8.22 -11.66
N GLU A 17 -11.41 7.30 -12.57
CA GLU A 17 -10.24 6.43 -12.49
C GLU A 17 -8.93 7.23 -12.58
N ILE A 18 -8.87 8.18 -13.52
CA ILE A 18 -7.71 9.07 -13.69
C ILE A 18 -7.54 9.97 -12.45
N ALA A 19 -8.64 10.51 -11.94
CA ALA A 19 -8.64 11.34 -10.75
C ALA A 19 -8.19 10.55 -9.52
N LEU A 20 -8.65 9.30 -9.38
CA LEU A 20 -8.28 8.40 -8.30
C LEU A 20 -6.77 8.09 -8.33
N ILE A 21 -6.24 7.66 -9.49
CA ILE A 21 -4.81 7.37 -9.66
C ILE A 21 -3.95 8.61 -9.37
N GLY A 22 -4.35 9.76 -9.90
CA GLY A 22 -3.64 11.02 -9.67
C GLY A 22 -3.67 11.48 -8.21
N THR A 23 -4.81 11.29 -7.53
CA THR A 23 -4.96 11.63 -6.12
C THR A 23 -4.19 10.67 -5.22
N ALA A 24 -4.24 9.36 -5.48
CA ALA A 24 -3.48 8.37 -4.74
C ALA A 24 -1.95 8.64 -4.81
N ARG A 25 -1.44 9.01 -6.00
CA ARG A 25 -0.03 9.38 -6.17
C ARG A 25 0.35 10.63 -5.37
N ARG A 26 -0.48 11.69 -5.40
CA ARG A 26 -0.25 12.92 -4.62
C ARG A 26 -0.30 12.65 -3.11
N LEU A 27 -1.24 11.83 -2.68
CA LEU A 27 -1.40 11.44 -1.29
C LEU A 27 -0.15 10.70 -0.78
N ARG A 28 0.36 9.72 -1.55
CA ARG A 28 1.61 9.02 -1.25
C ARG A 28 2.79 9.99 -1.12
N TYR A 29 2.95 10.89 -2.10
CA TYR A 29 4.03 11.89 -2.07
C TYR A 29 3.94 12.80 -0.84
N ALA A 30 2.74 13.23 -0.47
CA ALA A 30 2.53 14.07 0.71
C ALA A 30 2.83 13.31 2.02
N PHE A 31 2.49 12.01 2.11
CA PHE A 31 2.90 11.16 3.23
C PHE A 31 4.42 11.04 3.32
N ASP A 32 5.08 10.69 2.22
CA ASP A 32 6.54 10.53 2.20
C ASP A 32 7.23 11.84 2.60
N HIS A 33 6.70 13.00 2.17
CA HIS A 33 7.22 14.30 2.57
C HIS A 33 7.09 14.56 4.08
N ARG A 34 5.94 14.18 4.69
CA ARG A 34 5.74 14.32 6.14
C ARG A 34 6.58 13.35 6.96
N LEU A 35 6.83 12.15 6.42
CA LEU A 35 7.61 11.09 7.08
C LEU A 35 9.13 11.27 6.92
N ALA A 36 9.58 12.21 6.10
CA ALA A 36 11.01 12.47 5.87
C ALA A 36 11.76 12.84 7.17
N GLU A 37 11.12 13.52 8.13
CA GLU A 37 11.68 13.84 9.45
C GLU A 37 11.92 12.61 10.32
N LEU A 38 11.26 11.49 10.02
CA LEU A 38 11.44 10.19 10.65
C LEU A 38 12.41 9.30 9.89
N ASP A 39 12.95 9.79 8.78
CA ASP A 39 13.73 9.00 7.81
C ASP A 39 13.00 7.73 7.38
N LEU A 40 11.71 7.87 7.07
CA LEU A 40 10.82 6.81 6.61
C LEU A 40 10.05 7.28 5.36
N ASN A 41 9.74 6.33 4.49
CA ASN A 41 8.65 6.47 3.51
C ASN A 41 7.39 5.75 4.01
N LEU A 42 6.26 5.97 3.33
CA LEU A 42 4.97 5.40 3.72
C LEU A 42 5.00 3.86 3.85
N ASN A 43 5.68 3.17 2.91
CA ASN A 43 5.74 1.70 2.94
C ASN A 43 6.55 1.20 4.15
N GLN A 44 7.68 1.86 4.47
CA GLN A 44 8.49 1.53 5.65
C GLN A 44 7.74 1.80 6.95
N ALA A 45 7.05 2.95 7.03
CA ALA A 45 6.24 3.29 8.18
C ALA A 45 5.08 2.30 8.38
N SER A 46 4.40 1.92 7.29
CA SER A 46 3.33 0.91 7.33
C SER A 46 3.86 -0.47 7.76
N LEU A 47 5.02 -0.89 7.23
CA LEU A 47 5.64 -2.15 7.62
C LEU A 47 5.96 -2.17 9.13
N LEU A 48 6.59 -1.11 9.64
CA LEU A 48 6.88 -0.99 11.07
C LEU A 48 5.61 -1.03 11.93
N ALA A 49 4.56 -0.33 11.51
CA ALA A 49 3.28 -0.33 12.21
C ALA A 49 2.65 -1.72 12.24
N PHE A 50 2.63 -2.45 11.12
CA PHE A 50 2.13 -3.82 11.08
C PHE A 50 2.91 -4.77 11.99
N VAL A 51 4.25 -4.71 11.97
CA VAL A 51 5.07 -5.53 12.86
C VAL A 51 4.83 -5.18 14.33
N ASN A 52 4.63 -3.90 14.65
CA ASN A 52 4.31 -3.45 16.01
C ASN A 52 2.94 -3.93 16.49
N ASP A 53 1.93 -3.90 15.63
CA ASP A 53 0.54 -4.15 16.01
C ASP A 53 0.19 -5.64 16.01
N PHE A 54 0.78 -6.43 15.11
CA PHE A 54 0.48 -7.86 14.95
C PHE A 54 1.56 -8.79 15.55
N GLY A 55 2.70 -8.24 15.98
CA GLY A 55 3.81 -9.05 16.48
C GLY A 55 4.60 -9.73 15.35
N GLY A 56 5.26 -10.82 15.67
CA GLY A 56 6.11 -11.55 14.73
C GLY A 56 5.34 -12.03 13.49
N THR A 57 5.60 -11.42 12.35
CA THR A 57 4.93 -11.66 11.07
C THR A 57 5.98 -12.06 10.03
N ASN A 58 5.69 -13.02 9.16
CA ASN A 58 6.62 -13.42 8.13
C ASN A 58 6.65 -12.43 6.95
N GLN A 59 7.74 -12.46 6.18
CA GLN A 59 7.95 -11.53 5.06
C GLN A 59 6.85 -11.60 4.00
N THR A 60 6.24 -12.76 3.76
CA THR A 60 5.17 -12.92 2.76
C THR A 60 3.91 -12.20 3.19
N GLU A 61 3.49 -12.40 4.43
CA GLU A 61 2.34 -11.70 5.02
C GLU A 61 2.56 -10.18 5.07
N LEU A 62 3.77 -9.74 5.46
CA LEU A 62 4.12 -8.32 5.44
C LEU A 62 4.05 -7.71 4.03
N ALA A 63 4.51 -8.43 3.01
CA ALA A 63 4.44 -7.97 1.62
C ALA A 63 2.98 -7.77 1.16
N GLU A 64 2.08 -8.67 1.54
CA GLU A 64 0.65 -8.59 1.26
C GLU A 64 0.00 -7.43 2.02
N LEU A 65 0.27 -7.29 3.32
CA LEU A 65 -0.26 -6.21 4.15
C LEU A 65 0.16 -4.81 3.68
N VAL A 66 1.42 -4.66 3.27
CA VAL A 66 1.95 -3.38 2.74
C VAL A 66 1.54 -3.16 1.28
N GLY A 67 1.13 -4.20 0.56
CA GLY A 67 0.76 -4.13 -0.86
C GLY A 67 1.97 -3.96 -1.79
N VAL A 68 3.08 -4.65 -1.50
CA VAL A 68 4.34 -4.59 -2.29
C VAL A 68 4.80 -5.98 -2.70
N GLY A 69 5.69 -6.05 -3.69
CA GLY A 69 6.31 -7.31 -4.07
C GLY A 69 7.24 -7.86 -2.97
N ARG A 70 7.37 -9.20 -2.88
CA ARG A 70 8.21 -9.88 -1.86
C ARG A 70 9.66 -9.39 -1.84
N ALA A 71 10.27 -9.16 -3.01
CA ALA A 71 11.64 -8.64 -3.11
C ALA A 71 11.77 -7.23 -2.51
N SER A 72 10.80 -6.35 -2.80
CA SER A 72 10.75 -5.00 -2.25
C SER A 72 10.53 -5.03 -0.73
N CYS A 73 9.66 -5.92 -0.24
CA CYS A 73 9.45 -6.11 1.18
C CYS A 73 10.74 -6.58 1.88
N GLY A 74 11.46 -7.57 1.30
CA GLY A 74 12.73 -8.04 1.82
C GLY A 74 13.76 -6.92 1.94
N ALA A 75 13.93 -6.12 0.90
CA ALA A 75 14.85 -4.99 0.91
C ALA A 75 14.48 -3.91 1.96
N MET A 76 13.18 -3.68 2.18
CA MET A 76 12.73 -2.77 3.25
C MET A 76 13.05 -3.33 4.65
N ILE A 77 12.80 -4.63 4.87
CA ILE A 77 13.15 -5.29 6.13
C ILE A 77 14.65 -5.20 6.40
N ASP A 78 15.50 -5.46 5.38
CA ASP A 78 16.96 -5.33 5.49
C ASP A 78 17.38 -3.92 5.90
N GLN A 79 16.78 -2.89 5.31
CA GLN A 79 17.05 -1.49 5.66
C GLN A 79 16.62 -1.15 7.09
N LEU A 80 15.44 -1.62 7.53
CA LEU A 80 14.94 -1.35 8.88
C LEU A 80 15.71 -2.14 9.93
N GLU A 81 16.15 -3.36 9.63
CA GLU A 81 17.00 -4.17 10.49
C GLU A 81 18.39 -3.54 10.64
N ALA A 82 18.99 -3.04 9.55
CA ALA A 82 20.26 -2.31 9.59
C ALA A 82 20.18 -1.03 10.44
N ARG A 83 19.00 -0.45 10.61
CA ARG A 83 18.72 0.69 11.49
C ARG A 83 18.37 0.27 12.94
N GLY A 84 18.34 -1.02 13.23
CA GLY A 84 17.98 -1.54 14.55
C GLY A 84 16.50 -1.39 14.91
N LEU A 85 15.60 -1.19 13.92
CA LEU A 85 14.17 -0.96 14.15
C LEU A 85 13.35 -2.26 14.17
N VAL A 86 13.83 -3.29 13.51
CA VAL A 86 13.25 -4.64 13.50
C VAL A 86 14.34 -5.68 13.68
N THR A 87 13.93 -6.91 14.05
CA THR A 87 14.78 -8.09 14.13
C THR A 87 14.15 -9.24 13.36
N ARG A 88 14.98 -10.18 12.88
CA ARG A 88 14.52 -11.46 12.35
C ARG A 88 14.77 -12.56 13.36
N ASN A 89 13.74 -13.29 13.71
CA ASN A 89 13.81 -14.43 14.64
C ASN A 89 13.26 -15.68 13.95
N PRO A 90 13.81 -16.87 14.16
CA PRO A 90 13.22 -18.09 13.66
C PRO A 90 11.86 -18.33 14.33
N ASP A 91 10.89 -18.79 13.56
CA ASP A 91 9.60 -19.22 14.11
C ASP A 91 9.80 -20.38 15.09
N PRO A 92 9.21 -20.34 16.29
CA PRO A 92 9.33 -21.41 17.27
C PRO A 92 8.74 -22.75 16.83
N HIS A 93 7.82 -22.74 15.86
CA HIS A 93 7.12 -23.92 15.35
C HIS A 93 7.72 -24.44 14.02
N ASP A 94 8.28 -23.55 13.19
CA ASP A 94 8.97 -23.91 11.95
C ASP A 94 10.23 -23.06 11.74
N ARG A 95 11.39 -23.61 12.05
CA ARG A 95 12.70 -22.96 11.91
C ARG A 95 13.08 -22.53 10.49
N ARG A 96 12.30 -22.94 9.47
CA ARG A 96 12.48 -22.49 8.09
C ARG A 96 11.83 -21.14 7.83
N VAL A 97 10.92 -20.72 8.70
CA VAL A 97 10.22 -19.46 8.66
C VAL A 97 10.92 -18.44 9.57
N TRP A 98 11.14 -17.26 9.03
CA TRP A 98 11.68 -16.12 9.79
C TRP A 98 10.56 -15.14 10.05
N LEU A 99 10.39 -14.78 11.31
CA LEU A 99 9.44 -13.79 11.77
C LEU A 99 10.17 -12.46 11.98
N VAL A 100 9.57 -11.39 11.51
CA VAL A 100 10.04 -10.01 11.73
C VAL A 100 9.39 -9.50 12.99
N GLY A 101 10.21 -9.13 13.98
CA GLY A 101 9.77 -8.56 15.24
C GLY A 101 10.17 -7.10 15.35
N ILE A 102 9.42 -6.32 16.10
CA ILE A 102 9.76 -4.91 16.40
C ILE A 102 10.76 -4.84 17.55
N THR A 103 11.67 -3.85 17.51
CA THR A 103 12.53 -3.50 18.64
C THR A 103 11.89 -2.38 19.48
N ASP A 104 12.46 -2.07 20.65
CA ASP A 104 12.03 -0.94 21.48
C ASP A 104 12.20 0.39 20.72
N GLU A 105 13.29 0.55 19.98
CA GLU A 105 13.54 1.71 19.11
C GLU A 105 12.54 1.79 17.96
N GLY A 106 12.23 0.65 17.34
CA GLY A 106 11.21 0.55 16.31
C GLY A 106 9.83 0.93 16.84
N SER A 107 9.45 0.42 18.00
CA SER A 107 8.16 0.75 18.65
C SER A 107 8.07 2.24 19.00
N ALA A 108 9.16 2.83 19.54
CA ALA A 108 9.20 4.27 19.81
C ALA A 108 9.04 5.11 18.52
N LEU A 109 9.64 4.66 17.41
CA LEU A 109 9.48 5.33 16.11
C LEU A 109 8.06 5.20 15.58
N VAL A 110 7.39 4.05 15.76
CA VAL A 110 5.98 3.84 15.39
C VAL A 110 5.06 4.81 16.14
N GLN A 111 5.29 5.09 17.42
CA GLN A 111 4.52 6.09 18.16
C GLN A 111 4.65 7.50 17.55
N ARG A 112 5.83 7.87 17.11
CA ARG A 112 6.06 9.14 16.40
C ARG A 112 5.36 9.14 15.03
N PHE A 113 5.40 8.03 14.31
CA PHE A 113 4.66 7.86 13.06
C PHE A 113 3.16 8.04 13.27
N TYR A 114 2.55 7.44 14.28
CA TYR A 114 1.12 7.59 14.55
C TYR A 114 0.72 9.05 14.83
N ALA A 115 1.57 9.81 15.51
CA ALA A 115 1.31 11.24 15.72
C ALA A 115 1.32 12.04 14.40
N VAL A 116 2.28 11.74 13.51
CA VAL A 116 2.35 12.36 12.17
C VAL A 116 1.16 11.96 11.32
N ASP A 117 0.79 10.66 11.31
CA ASP A 117 -0.33 10.12 10.56
C ASP A 117 -1.67 10.75 10.98
N GLU A 118 -1.92 10.87 12.28
CA GLU A 118 -3.16 11.48 12.79
C GLU A 118 -3.25 12.96 12.38
N CYS A 119 -2.18 13.72 12.54
CA CYS A 119 -2.12 15.12 12.11
C CYS A 119 -2.40 15.25 10.61
N PHE A 120 -1.74 14.43 9.80
CA PHE A 120 -1.90 14.42 8.36
C PHE A 120 -3.32 14.02 7.94
N ARG A 121 -3.92 13.02 8.59
CA ARG A 121 -5.31 12.61 8.35
C ARG A 121 -6.31 13.73 8.64
N GLN A 122 -6.09 14.53 9.67
CA GLN A 122 -6.94 15.68 9.96
C GLN A 122 -6.84 16.73 8.85
N GLU A 123 -5.62 17.02 8.36
CA GLU A 123 -5.41 17.99 7.28
C GLU A 123 -6.09 17.55 5.97
N ILE A 124 -5.88 16.31 5.51
CA ILE A 124 -6.47 15.82 4.26
C ILE A 124 -7.99 15.63 4.31
N ARG A 125 -8.55 15.50 5.51
CA ARG A 125 -10.00 15.40 5.73
C ARG A 125 -10.68 16.75 5.89
N HIS A 126 -9.92 17.85 5.88
CA HIS A 126 -10.47 19.17 6.03
C HIS A 126 -11.55 19.44 4.98
N GLY A 127 -12.73 19.90 5.44
CA GLY A 127 -13.88 20.20 4.57
C GLY A 127 -14.63 18.96 4.04
N ILE A 128 -14.27 17.74 4.48
CA ILE A 128 -14.95 16.49 4.11
C ILE A 128 -15.66 15.93 5.35
N SER A 129 -16.98 15.86 5.32
CA SER A 129 -17.81 15.36 6.42
C SER A 129 -17.57 13.85 6.68
N ARG A 130 -18.06 13.36 7.81
CA ARG A 130 -18.00 11.93 8.13
C ARG A 130 -18.78 11.11 7.12
N GLU A 131 -19.95 11.57 6.74
CA GLU A 131 -20.87 10.93 5.80
C GLU A 131 -20.24 10.82 4.39
N GLU A 132 -19.60 11.90 3.92
CA GLU A 132 -18.88 11.89 2.64
C GLU A 132 -17.70 10.91 2.65
N ARG A 133 -16.96 10.82 3.77
CA ARG A 133 -15.88 9.83 3.91
C ARG A 133 -16.39 8.40 3.91
N GLN A 134 -17.54 8.13 4.53
CA GLN A 134 -18.18 6.80 4.51
C GLN A 134 -18.65 6.43 3.10
N GLN A 135 -19.26 7.38 2.38
CA GLN A 135 -19.66 7.17 0.98
C GLN A 135 -18.46 6.89 0.08
N LEU A 136 -17.39 7.68 0.24
CA LEU A 136 -16.15 7.47 -0.52
C LEU A 136 -15.53 6.10 -0.22
N ALA A 137 -15.46 5.68 1.03
CA ALA A 137 -14.95 4.37 1.42
C ALA A 137 -15.74 3.24 0.74
N ALA A 138 -17.07 3.27 0.82
CA ALA A 138 -17.93 2.27 0.19
C ALA A 138 -17.77 2.21 -1.35
N LEU A 139 -17.58 3.37 -2.00
CA LEU A 139 -17.32 3.42 -3.44
C LEU A 139 -15.95 2.84 -3.79
N LEU A 140 -14.91 3.13 -3.01
CA LEU A 140 -13.56 2.59 -3.21
C LEU A 140 -13.52 1.07 -3.00
N GLU A 141 -14.23 0.52 -2.01
CA GLU A 141 -14.36 -0.92 -1.81
C GLU A 141 -15.00 -1.61 -3.01
N ARG A 142 -16.09 -1.04 -3.55
CA ARG A 142 -16.75 -1.58 -4.75
C ARG A 142 -15.84 -1.52 -5.98
N LEU A 143 -15.10 -0.43 -6.16
CA LEU A 143 -14.11 -0.31 -7.24
C LEU A 143 -12.99 -1.34 -7.07
N GLY A 144 -12.49 -1.53 -5.86
CA GLY A 144 -11.49 -2.56 -5.55
C GLY A 144 -11.97 -3.95 -5.93
N THR A 145 -13.17 -4.34 -5.50
CA THR A 145 -13.78 -5.63 -5.86
C THR A 145 -13.89 -5.83 -7.37
N ASN A 146 -14.27 -4.79 -8.12
CA ASN A 146 -14.35 -4.86 -9.58
C ASN A 146 -12.97 -5.02 -10.22
N VAL A 147 -11.95 -4.36 -9.70
CA VAL A 147 -10.56 -4.49 -10.16
C VAL A 147 -10.04 -5.90 -9.88
N ASP A 148 -10.28 -6.46 -8.70
CA ASP A 148 -9.89 -7.83 -8.36
C ASP A 148 -10.52 -8.86 -9.30
N ALA A 149 -11.80 -8.70 -9.65
CA ALA A 149 -12.47 -9.54 -10.62
C ALA A 149 -11.86 -9.47 -12.02
N ILE A 150 -11.43 -8.29 -12.46
CA ILE A 150 -10.72 -8.09 -13.72
C ILE A 150 -9.36 -8.80 -13.70
N LEU A 151 -8.60 -8.68 -12.61
CA LEU A 151 -7.29 -9.31 -12.46
C LEU A 151 -7.34 -10.84 -12.40
N GLN A 152 -8.47 -11.41 -11.92
CA GLN A 152 -8.70 -12.85 -11.92
C GLN A 152 -9.14 -13.40 -13.29
N THR A 153 -9.57 -12.54 -14.20
CA THR A 153 -9.99 -12.95 -15.55
C THR A 153 -8.77 -12.96 -16.46
N PRO A 154 -8.42 -14.11 -17.09
CA PRO A 154 -7.28 -14.18 -18.03
C PRO A 154 -7.44 -13.16 -19.15
N ASN A 155 -6.37 -12.42 -19.46
CA ASN A 155 -6.39 -11.42 -20.53
C ASN A 155 -6.71 -12.10 -21.87
N PRO A 156 -7.77 -11.66 -22.61
CA PRO A 156 -8.13 -12.25 -23.89
C PRO A 156 -7.00 -12.27 -24.93
N GLN A 157 -6.02 -11.38 -24.80
CA GLN A 157 -4.88 -11.29 -25.73
C GLN A 157 -3.80 -12.38 -25.49
N GLU A 158 -3.72 -12.99 -24.32
CA GLU A 158 -2.77 -14.10 -24.08
C GLU A 158 -3.17 -15.41 -24.77
N LYS A 159 -4.48 -15.60 -25.06
CA LYS A 159 -4.97 -16.77 -25.77
C LYS A 159 -4.63 -16.78 -27.26
N SER A 160 -4.30 -15.65 -27.88
CA SER A 160 -3.92 -15.57 -29.29
C SER A 160 -2.47 -15.96 -29.59
N SER A 161 -1.58 -15.89 -28.58
CA SER A 161 -0.15 -16.16 -28.80
C SER A 161 0.25 -17.63 -28.67
N VAL A 162 -0.62 -18.49 -28.12
CA VAL A 162 -0.34 -19.93 -27.94
C VAL A 162 -0.81 -20.75 -29.15
N SER A 163 -1.73 -20.24 -29.96
CA SER A 163 -2.27 -20.99 -31.13
C SER A 163 -1.43 -20.86 -32.41
N GLY A 164 -0.34 -20.10 -32.40
CA GLY A 164 0.51 -19.81 -33.59
C GLY A 164 1.84 -20.59 -33.66
N ARG A 165 2.03 -21.63 -32.86
CA ARG A 165 3.26 -22.47 -32.89
C ARG A 165 2.94 -23.94 -33.08
N SER A 166 2.21 -24.26 -34.12
CA SER A 166 2.08 -25.64 -34.60
C SER A 166 1.81 -25.57 -36.10
N GLU A 167 2.84 -25.32 -36.89
CA GLU A 167 3.00 -25.74 -38.29
C GLU A 167 4.49 -25.82 -38.58
#